data_7c6d7339eca1c799eaf28c44ae4fefc5
#
_entry.id   7c6d7339eca1c799eaf28c44ae4fefc5
#
_cell.length_a   1.000
_cell.length_b   1.000
_cell.length_c   1.000
_cell.angle_alpha   90.00
_cell.angle_beta   90.00
_cell.angle_gamma   90.00
#
_symmetry.space_group_name_H-M   'P 1'
#
loop_
_entity.id
_entity.type
_entity.pdbx_description
1 polymer ?
#
loop_
_entity_poly.entity_id
_entity_poly.type
_entity_poly.pdbx_seq_one_letter_code
_entity_poly.pdbx_strand_id
1 'polypeptide(L)'
;MDSISRPVTEFCLDLYNKLNRNAEDTNIVFSPMSISVALALVHLGAKNNTALQIEKVSINETWQDASTLLAVPLMEMLGIPGGHACKGQFLMCTKELYGAMLQTVDFHGAVEAARIKINSWVESETQGKIKELFAPGVIDVHALLVLVNVIYFKASWEHKFEEQKTVERDFKLNQNEKKPVQMMYQKGPFKLGYIEEKGAQVLELPYAQKSLSMIILLPGDMADGSTSGLEQIESTMTYENLMLWASSEHMFETTVEVYLPRFKLEGTFNLNEVLQEMGMTDIFTESKADLSAMSFAKSLVLSNVIHKTYVEVNEEGTVAAAGTGAVVVRRSLPLTEVFMADHPFLFFIRHNPSNTILFFGRLCSP
;
A
#
# COMPACT_ATOMS: atom_id res chain seq x y z
N MET A 1 5.94 16.72 13.49
CA MET A 1 6.03 15.82 12.31
C MET A 1 4.92 14.76 12.29
N ASP A 2 4.00 14.80 13.25
CA ASP A 2 2.87 13.83 13.31
C ASP A 2 1.66 14.22 12.46
N SER A 3 1.72 15.34 11.72
CA SER A 3 0.55 15.89 11.01
C SER A 3 0.03 14.99 9.88
N ILE A 4 0.88 14.20 9.24
CA ILE A 4 0.50 13.32 8.11
C ILE A 4 0.29 11.86 8.57
N SER A 5 1.04 11.38 9.57
CA SER A 5 1.04 9.98 9.99
C SER A 5 -0.35 9.52 10.46
N ARG A 6 -0.98 10.28 11.38
CA ARG A 6 -2.29 9.92 11.93
C ARG A 6 -3.37 9.83 10.85
N PRO A 7 -3.62 10.88 10.05
CA PRO A 7 -4.66 10.82 9.03
C PRO A 7 -4.44 9.70 8.00
N VAL A 8 -3.18 9.48 7.52
CA VAL A 8 -2.88 8.37 6.60
C VAL A 8 -3.16 7.03 7.24
N THR A 9 -2.82 6.85 8.51
CA THR A 9 -3.04 5.59 9.20
C THR A 9 -4.51 5.35 9.48
N GLU A 10 -5.27 6.36 9.90
CA GLU A 10 -6.73 6.26 10.08
C GLU A 10 -7.42 5.92 8.76
N PHE A 11 -7.08 6.62 7.67
CA PHE A 11 -7.55 6.27 6.32
C PHE A 11 -7.16 4.84 5.91
N CYS A 12 -5.93 4.42 6.22
CA CYS A 12 -5.45 3.06 5.97
C CYS A 12 -6.33 2.02 6.65
N LEU A 13 -6.64 2.22 7.92
CA LEU A 13 -7.44 1.28 8.72
C LEU A 13 -8.89 1.23 8.26
N ASP A 14 -9.49 2.38 7.96
CA ASP A 14 -10.85 2.45 7.42
C ASP A 14 -10.94 1.74 6.07
N LEU A 15 -9.99 1.99 5.18
CA LEU A 15 -9.91 1.32 3.87
C LEU A 15 -9.70 -0.18 4.02
N TYR A 16 -8.77 -0.61 4.88
CA TYR A 16 -8.51 -2.01 5.17
C TYR A 16 -9.77 -2.73 5.67
N ASN A 17 -10.46 -2.14 6.65
CA ASN A 17 -11.69 -2.69 7.21
C ASN A 17 -12.79 -2.87 6.15
N LYS A 18 -12.88 -1.96 5.18
CA LYS A 18 -13.83 -2.08 4.07
C LYS A 18 -13.42 -3.18 3.08
N LEU A 19 -12.15 -3.23 2.69
CA LEU A 19 -11.63 -4.23 1.77
C LEU A 19 -11.69 -5.64 2.36
N ASN A 20 -11.50 -5.77 3.66
CA ASN A 20 -11.49 -7.06 4.37
C ASN A 20 -12.87 -7.71 4.52
N ARG A 21 -13.98 -6.95 4.48
CA ARG A 21 -15.34 -7.48 4.71
C ARG A 21 -15.72 -8.67 3.83
N ASN A 22 -15.21 -8.70 2.60
CA ASN A 22 -15.53 -9.74 1.62
C ASN A 22 -14.29 -10.54 1.21
N ALA A 23 -13.21 -10.44 1.96
CA ALA A 23 -11.90 -10.96 1.58
C ALA A 23 -11.28 -11.85 2.67
N GLU A 24 -12.13 -12.57 3.44
CA GLU A 24 -11.67 -13.54 4.44
C GLU A 24 -10.67 -14.51 3.78
N ASP A 25 -9.53 -14.73 4.44
CA ASP A 25 -8.46 -15.64 4.01
C ASP A 25 -7.78 -15.29 2.66
N THR A 26 -7.95 -14.08 2.13
CA THR A 26 -7.26 -13.65 0.92
C THR A 26 -6.13 -12.67 1.22
N ASN A 27 -5.15 -12.65 0.31
CA ASN A 27 -4.09 -11.65 0.34
C ASN A 27 -4.66 -10.26 0.03
N ILE A 28 -4.24 -9.27 0.83
CA ILE A 28 -4.58 -7.86 0.60
C ILE A 28 -3.27 -7.07 0.59
N VAL A 29 -3.10 -6.18 -0.37
CA VAL A 29 -2.00 -5.20 -0.35
C VAL A 29 -2.44 -3.92 -1.06
N PHE A 30 -2.22 -2.77 -0.43
CA PHE A 30 -2.48 -1.45 -1.00
C PHE A 30 -1.55 -0.39 -0.39
N SER A 31 -1.51 0.77 -1.01
CA SER A 31 -0.77 1.92 -0.49
C SER A 31 -1.72 3.03 -0.07
N PRO A 32 -1.97 3.21 1.24
CA PRO A 32 -2.84 4.27 1.72
C PRO A 32 -2.30 5.65 1.36
N MET A 33 -0.99 5.83 1.42
CA MET A 33 -0.34 7.09 1.07
C MET A 33 -0.54 7.43 -0.41
N SER A 34 -0.34 6.47 -1.31
CA SER A 34 -0.50 6.66 -2.76
C SER A 34 -1.96 7.00 -3.11
N ILE A 35 -2.93 6.28 -2.55
CA ILE A 35 -4.36 6.57 -2.75
C ILE A 35 -4.71 7.96 -2.24
N SER A 36 -4.22 8.33 -1.06
CA SER A 36 -4.47 9.64 -0.49
C SER A 36 -3.94 10.77 -1.35
N VAL A 37 -2.74 10.62 -1.95
CA VAL A 37 -2.18 11.60 -2.90
C VAL A 37 -3.03 11.67 -4.18
N ALA A 38 -3.50 10.53 -4.71
CA ALA A 38 -4.37 10.50 -5.86
C ALA A 38 -5.70 11.24 -5.59
N LEU A 39 -6.28 11.08 -4.39
CA LEU A 39 -7.48 11.81 -3.98
C LEU A 39 -7.22 13.31 -3.81
N ALA A 40 -6.05 13.70 -3.28
CA ALA A 40 -5.67 15.11 -3.18
C ALA A 40 -5.51 15.77 -4.55
N LEU A 41 -5.02 15.03 -5.55
CA LEU A 41 -4.98 15.48 -6.93
C LEU A 41 -6.38 15.81 -7.47
N VAL A 42 -7.35 14.94 -7.20
CA VAL A 42 -8.75 15.17 -7.58
C VAL A 42 -9.36 16.34 -6.79
N HIS A 43 -9.02 16.46 -5.50
CA HIS A 43 -9.45 17.56 -4.63
C HIS A 43 -9.08 18.94 -5.18
N LEU A 44 -7.89 19.10 -5.77
CA LEU A 44 -7.50 20.35 -6.46
C LEU A 44 -8.48 20.78 -7.55
N GLY A 45 -9.17 19.82 -8.17
CA GLY A 45 -10.18 20.06 -9.19
C GLY A 45 -11.61 20.22 -8.67
N ALA A 46 -11.84 19.87 -7.40
CA ALA A 46 -13.14 19.84 -6.76
C ALA A 46 -13.53 21.18 -6.11
N LYS A 47 -14.84 21.40 -5.93
CA LYS A 47 -15.39 22.55 -5.20
C LYS A 47 -16.58 22.12 -4.34
N ASN A 48 -17.00 23.04 -3.48
CA ASN A 48 -18.21 22.91 -2.67
C ASN A 48 -18.28 21.58 -1.90
N ASN A 49 -19.44 20.91 -1.89
CA ASN A 49 -19.64 19.68 -1.14
C ASN A 49 -18.76 18.52 -1.63
N THR A 50 -18.44 18.47 -2.93
CA THR A 50 -17.49 17.48 -3.48
C THR A 50 -16.13 17.61 -2.85
N ALA A 51 -15.59 18.83 -2.73
CA ALA A 51 -14.32 19.07 -2.05
C ALA A 51 -14.39 18.69 -0.57
N LEU A 52 -15.44 19.10 0.14
CA LEU A 52 -15.63 18.80 1.57
C LEU A 52 -15.72 17.29 1.85
N GLN A 53 -16.33 16.51 0.97
CA GLN A 53 -16.41 15.06 1.12
C GLN A 53 -15.02 14.41 0.92
N ILE A 54 -14.25 14.88 -0.05
CA ILE A 54 -12.86 14.40 -0.26
C ILE A 54 -12.01 14.74 0.96
N GLU A 55 -12.10 15.97 1.48
CA GLU A 55 -11.39 16.39 2.69
C GLU A 55 -11.68 15.52 3.91
N LYS A 56 -12.91 15.09 4.10
CA LYS A 56 -13.32 14.27 5.24
C LYS A 56 -12.80 12.84 5.16
N VAL A 57 -12.62 12.30 3.97
CA VAL A 57 -12.19 10.90 3.73
C VAL A 57 -10.69 10.83 3.57
N SER A 58 -10.11 11.78 2.85
CA SER A 58 -8.68 11.91 2.64
C SER A 58 -8.13 13.11 3.41
N ILE A 59 -6.93 13.07 3.78
CA ILE A 59 -6.21 13.93 4.71
C ILE A 59 -6.30 15.43 4.41
N ASN A 60 -6.58 16.20 5.45
CA ASN A 60 -6.94 17.63 5.42
C ASN A 60 -5.77 18.64 5.36
N GLU A 61 -4.48 18.24 5.46
CA GLU A 61 -3.40 19.24 5.55
C GLU A 61 -2.12 18.88 4.81
N THR A 62 -1.64 19.85 4.02
CA THR A 62 -0.28 20.04 3.48
C THR A 62 0.36 18.89 2.70
N TRP A 63 -0.19 18.58 1.55
CA TRP A 63 0.40 17.66 0.55
C TRP A 63 1.72 18.14 -0.06
N GLN A 64 2.12 19.37 0.16
CA GLN A 64 3.40 19.90 -0.35
C GLN A 64 4.61 19.13 0.17
N ASP A 65 4.51 18.55 1.37
CA ASP A 65 5.59 17.74 1.95
C ASP A 65 5.50 16.24 1.56
N ALA A 66 4.33 15.78 1.11
CA ALA A 66 4.11 14.36 0.80
C ALA A 66 4.89 13.87 -0.41
N SER A 67 5.06 14.70 -1.44
CA SER A 67 5.87 14.34 -2.62
C SER A 67 7.35 14.19 -2.30
N THR A 68 7.84 14.88 -1.27
CA THR A 68 9.23 14.75 -0.79
C THR A 68 9.42 13.59 0.18
N LEU A 69 8.35 13.10 0.83
CA LEU A 69 8.37 11.95 1.74
C LEU A 69 8.43 10.60 0.99
N LEU A 70 8.03 10.58 -0.27
CA LEU A 70 7.96 9.35 -1.04
C LEU A 70 9.29 9.06 -1.73
N ALA A 71 10.10 8.21 -1.10
CA ALA A 71 11.22 7.51 -1.76
C ALA A 71 10.72 6.54 -2.86
N VAL A 72 9.42 6.54 -3.15
CA VAL A 72 8.75 5.68 -4.13
C VAL A 72 8.04 6.56 -5.14
N PRO A 73 8.29 6.43 -6.46
CA PRO A 73 7.61 7.21 -7.48
C PRO A 73 6.11 6.92 -7.44
N LEU A 74 5.31 7.98 -7.24
CA LEU A 74 3.87 7.92 -7.42
C LEU A 74 3.55 7.99 -8.91
N MET A 75 2.81 7.02 -9.38
CA MET A 75 2.41 6.91 -10.77
C MET A 75 0.92 7.14 -10.87
N GLU A 76 0.54 8.35 -11.30
CA GLU A 76 -0.85 8.77 -11.38
C GLU A 76 -1.20 9.25 -12.77
N MET A 77 -2.32 8.78 -13.27
CA MET A 77 -2.89 9.22 -14.54
C MET A 77 -4.35 9.59 -14.37
N LEU A 78 -4.69 10.80 -14.83
CA LEU A 78 -6.07 11.22 -15.01
C LEU A 78 -6.43 11.10 -16.50
N GLY A 79 -7.34 10.19 -16.82
CA GLY A 79 -7.94 10.06 -18.16
C GLY A 79 -9.15 10.97 -18.28
N ILE A 80 -9.10 11.94 -19.20
CA ILE A 80 -10.19 12.90 -19.47
C ILE A 80 -10.57 12.83 -20.96
N PRO A 81 -11.88 12.76 -21.29
CA PRO A 81 -12.32 12.71 -22.70
C PRO A 81 -11.83 13.90 -23.52
N GLY A 82 -11.49 13.65 -24.77
CA GLY A 82 -11.17 14.69 -25.75
C GLY A 82 -12.35 15.69 -25.89
N GLY A 83 -12.04 16.98 -25.79
CA GLY A 83 -13.07 18.04 -25.81
C GLY A 83 -13.38 18.66 -24.43
N HIS A 84 -12.98 18.03 -23.33
CA HIS A 84 -13.04 18.62 -21.99
C HIS A 84 -11.72 19.34 -21.69
N ALA A 85 -11.62 20.61 -22.05
CA ALA A 85 -10.43 21.41 -21.78
C ALA A 85 -10.23 21.58 -20.26
N CYS A 86 -9.07 21.14 -19.75
CA CYS A 86 -8.66 21.41 -18.38
C CYS A 86 -8.21 22.85 -18.20
N LYS A 87 -8.46 23.38 -17.02
CA LYS A 87 -7.99 24.73 -16.67
C LYS A 87 -6.48 24.75 -16.52
N GLY A 88 -5.83 25.77 -17.08
CA GLY A 88 -4.37 25.89 -17.06
C GLY A 88 -3.78 25.90 -15.65
N GLN A 89 -4.46 26.50 -14.67
CA GLN A 89 -4.04 26.51 -13.28
C GLN A 89 -4.06 25.10 -12.68
N PHE A 90 -5.08 24.28 -12.96
CA PHE A 90 -5.15 22.89 -12.54
C PHE A 90 -3.99 22.08 -13.11
N LEU A 91 -3.71 22.22 -14.42
CA LEU A 91 -2.61 21.54 -15.10
C LEU A 91 -1.22 21.91 -14.49
N MET A 92 -1.01 23.19 -14.17
CA MET A 92 0.21 23.63 -13.49
C MET A 92 0.36 22.99 -12.12
N CYS A 93 -0.66 23.10 -11.27
CA CYS A 93 -0.63 22.56 -9.93
C CYS A 93 -0.41 21.04 -9.92
N THR A 94 -1.08 20.28 -10.79
CA THR A 94 -0.91 18.82 -10.86
C THR A 94 0.51 18.42 -11.22
N LYS A 95 1.13 19.13 -12.15
CA LYS A 95 2.49 18.86 -12.59
C LYS A 95 3.54 19.28 -11.54
N GLU A 96 3.39 20.47 -10.96
CA GLU A 96 4.37 21.04 -10.04
C GLU A 96 4.32 20.40 -8.66
N LEU A 97 3.12 20.11 -8.13
CA LEU A 97 2.95 19.61 -6.79
C LEU A 97 3.00 18.07 -6.70
N TYR A 98 2.52 17.37 -7.72
CA TYR A 98 2.36 15.92 -7.67
C TYR A 98 3.15 15.17 -8.75
N GLY A 99 3.72 15.85 -9.74
CA GLY A 99 4.34 15.19 -10.88
C GLY A 99 3.37 14.32 -11.70
N ALA A 100 2.07 14.48 -11.45
CA ALA A 100 1.03 13.63 -12.02
C ALA A 100 0.85 13.89 -13.53
N MET A 101 0.57 12.82 -14.26
CA MET A 101 0.36 12.88 -15.70
C MET A 101 -1.13 12.99 -16.02
N LEU A 102 -1.51 14.09 -16.65
CA LEU A 102 -2.84 14.24 -17.23
C LEU A 102 -2.83 13.76 -18.68
N GLN A 103 -3.64 12.74 -19.01
CA GLN A 103 -3.77 12.21 -20.36
C GLN A 103 -5.17 12.46 -20.92
N THR A 104 -5.20 13.06 -22.09
CA THR A 104 -6.45 13.11 -22.85
C THR A 104 -6.66 11.77 -23.55
N VAL A 105 -7.79 11.13 -23.29
CA VAL A 105 -8.21 9.85 -23.86
C VAL A 105 -9.64 9.93 -24.38
N ASP A 106 -9.94 9.16 -25.40
CA ASP A 106 -11.31 9.09 -25.95
C ASP A 106 -11.96 7.75 -25.56
N PHE A 107 -12.75 7.80 -24.48
CA PHE A 107 -13.47 6.63 -24.01
C PHE A 107 -14.72 6.33 -24.86
N HIS A 108 -15.29 7.32 -25.58
CA HIS A 108 -16.49 7.11 -26.40
C HIS A 108 -16.17 6.55 -27.78
N GLY A 109 -15.26 7.22 -28.51
CA GLY A 109 -14.97 6.88 -29.89
C GLY A 109 -13.85 5.85 -30.06
N ALA A 110 -12.95 5.72 -29.08
CA ALA A 110 -11.75 4.89 -29.18
C ALA A 110 -11.37 4.24 -27.82
N VAL A 111 -12.34 3.62 -27.13
CA VAL A 111 -12.15 3.03 -25.80
C VAL A 111 -11.00 2.02 -25.75
N GLU A 112 -10.83 1.21 -26.78
CA GLU A 112 -9.76 0.21 -26.83
C GLU A 112 -8.38 0.86 -27.01
N ALA A 113 -8.28 1.93 -27.79
CA ALA A 113 -7.05 2.72 -27.90
C ALA A 113 -6.71 3.43 -26.59
N ALA A 114 -7.72 3.93 -25.86
CA ALA A 114 -7.56 4.51 -24.52
C ALA A 114 -7.04 3.47 -23.53
N ARG A 115 -7.63 2.27 -23.52
CA ARG A 115 -7.20 1.13 -22.71
C ARG A 115 -5.73 0.75 -22.96
N ILE A 116 -5.37 0.56 -24.22
CA ILE A 116 -3.99 0.22 -24.62
C ILE A 116 -3.01 1.33 -24.17
N LYS A 117 -3.38 2.59 -24.33
CA LYS A 117 -2.56 3.73 -23.92
C LYS A 117 -2.31 3.73 -22.41
N ILE A 118 -3.36 3.47 -21.60
CA ILE A 118 -3.25 3.39 -20.14
C ILE A 118 -2.38 2.19 -19.74
N ASN A 119 -2.63 1.01 -20.31
CA ASN A 119 -1.84 -0.19 -20.01
C ASN A 119 -0.36 -0.01 -20.38
N SER A 120 -0.05 0.57 -21.54
CA SER A 120 1.32 0.83 -21.95
C SER A 120 2.05 1.81 -21.03
N TRP A 121 1.34 2.83 -20.54
CA TRP A 121 1.89 3.74 -19.55
C TRP A 121 2.17 3.01 -18.23
N VAL A 122 1.22 2.23 -17.72
CA VAL A 122 1.39 1.43 -16.49
C VAL A 122 2.57 0.47 -16.61
N GLU A 123 2.71 -0.24 -17.73
CA GLU A 123 3.82 -1.16 -17.99
C GLU A 123 5.16 -0.42 -17.99
N SER A 124 5.24 0.75 -18.65
CA SER A 124 6.44 1.58 -18.68
C SER A 124 6.85 2.04 -17.28
N GLU A 125 5.91 2.63 -16.53
CA GLU A 125 6.18 3.17 -15.19
C GLU A 125 6.55 2.08 -14.18
N THR A 126 5.97 0.88 -14.32
CA THR A 126 6.27 -0.26 -13.42
C THR A 126 7.42 -1.14 -13.90
N GLN A 127 8.21 -0.68 -14.88
CA GLN A 127 9.34 -1.45 -15.43
C GLN A 127 8.93 -2.86 -15.89
N GLY A 128 7.73 -2.99 -16.49
CA GLY A 128 7.18 -4.25 -16.96
C GLY A 128 6.63 -5.19 -15.89
N LYS A 129 6.54 -4.75 -14.62
CA LYS A 129 5.99 -5.57 -13.53
C LYS A 129 4.47 -5.68 -13.62
N ILE A 130 3.80 -4.64 -14.07
CA ILE A 130 2.35 -4.63 -14.31
C ILE A 130 2.13 -4.42 -15.81
N LYS A 131 1.73 -5.47 -16.51
CA LYS A 131 1.56 -5.44 -17.97
C LYS A 131 0.16 -5.06 -18.42
N GLU A 132 -0.85 -5.44 -17.65
CA GLU A 132 -2.26 -5.22 -18.00
C GLU A 132 -3.04 -4.80 -16.76
N LEU A 133 -3.36 -3.51 -16.69
CA LEU A 133 -4.23 -2.96 -15.64
C LEU A 133 -5.70 -3.21 -15.97
N PHE A 134 -6.07 -2.95 -17.23
CA PHE A 134 -7.42 -3.11 -17.74
C PHE A 134 -7.46 -4.24 -18.78
N ALA A 135 -8.24 -5.27 -18.50
CA ALA A 135 -8.58 -6.28 -19.48
C ALA A 135 -9.51 -5.70 -20.57
N PRO A 136 -9.58 -6.31 -21.78
CA PRO A 136 -10.50 -5.88 -22.82
C PRO A 136 -11.96 -5.81 -22.32
N GLY A 137 -12.66 -4.72 -22.64
CA GLY A 137 -14.07 -4.52 -22.30
C GLY A 137 -14.34 -4.07 -20.85
N VAL A 138 -13.32 -3.83 -20.02
CA VAL A 138 -13.52 -3.39 -18.62
C VAL A 138 -13.78 -1.89 -18.50
N ILE A 139 -13.25 -1.07 -19.41
CA ILE A 139 -13.50 0.38 -19.39
C ILE A 139 -14.87 0.67 -20.01
N ASP A 140 -15.73 1.36 -19.28
CA ASP A 140 -17.02 1.80 -19.78
C ASP A 140 -16.82 2.89 -20.85
N VAL A 141 -17.54 2.75 -21.98
CA VAL A 141 -17.56 3.72 -23.08
C VAL A 141 -18.15 5.08 -22.65
N HIS A 142 -18.88 5.13 -21.55
CA HIS A 142 -19.44 6.35 -20.97
C HIS A 142 -18.55 6.96 -19.89
N ALA A 143 -17.36 6.40 -19.64
CA ALA A 143 -16.45 6.96 -18.66
C ALA A 143 -16.05 8.41 -19.01
N LEU A 144 -16.13 9.30 -18.00
CA LEU A 144 -15.81 10.72 -18.16
C LEU A 144 -14.46 11.08 -17.53
N LEU A 145 -14.17 10.53 -16.34
CA LEU A 145 -12.90 10.74 -15.66
C LEU A 145 -12.46 9.42 -15.02
N VAL A 146 -11.26 8.98 -15.34
CA VAL A 146 -10.66 7.76 -14.75
C VAL A 146 -9.38 8.15 -14.04
N LEU A 147 -9.33 7.89 -12.74
CA LEU A 147 -8.13 8.03 -11.91
C LEU A 147 -7.43 6.68 -11.83
N VAL A 148 -6.21 6.62 -12.30
CA VAL A 148 -5.34 5.44 -12.22
C VAL A 148 -4.18 5.76 -11.30
N ASN A 149 -4.10 5.04 -10.21
CA ASN A 149 -3.02 5.11 -9.23
C ASN A 149 -2.31 3.77 -9.19
N VAL A 150 -1.04 3.77 -9.56
CA VAL A 150 -0.21 2.56 -9.62
C VAL A 150 1.03 2.77 -8.79
N ILE A 151 1.37 1.79 -7.97
CA ILE A 151 2.56 1.85 -7.13
C ILE A 151 3.29 0.51 -7.11
N TYR A 152 4.60 0.60 -7.28
CA TYR A 152 5.52 -0.50 -7.23
C TYR A 152 6.62 -0.19 -6.22
N PHE A 153 6.76 -1.04 -5.21
CA PHE A 153 7.76 -0.83 -4.17
C PHE A 153 9.04 -1.61 -4.46
N LYS A 154 10.17 -0.90 -4.37
CA LYS A 154 11.52 -1.45 -4.58
C LYS A 154 12.48 -0.87 -3.56
N ALA A 155 13.00 -1.71 -2.65
CA ALA A 155 14.04 -1.34 -1.68
C ALA A 155 14.85 -2.58 -1.26
N SER A 156 16.14 -2.42 -1.00
CA SER A 156 16.99 -3.49 -0.47
C SER A 156 16.93 -3.51 1.05
N TRP A 157 17.03 -4.70 1.66
CA TRP A 157 17.19 -4.84 3.10
C TRP A 157 18.50 -4.18 3.58
N GLU A 158 18.51 -3.65 4.79
CA GLU A 158 19.76 -3.25 5.47
C GLU A 158 20.68 -4.47 5.63
N HIS A 159 20.11 -5.59 6.05
CA HIS A 159 20.76 -6.88 6.12
C HIS A 159 20.02 -7.86 5.23
N LYS A 160 20.67 -8.27 4.13
CA LYS A 160 20.09 -9.20 3.16
C LYS A 160 20.02 -10.61 3.71
N PHE A 161 19.02 -11.36 3.29
CA PHE A 161 19.00 -12.81 3.51
C PHE A 161 19.99 -13.48 2.57
N GLU A 162 20.60 -14.58 3.02
CA GLU A 162 21.51 -15.39 2.19
C GLU A 162 20.66 -16.40 1.38
N GLU A 163 20.73 -16.35 0.06
CA GLU A 163 19.98 -17.27 -0.81
C GLU A 163 20.24 -18.74 -0.49
N GLN A 164 21.48 -19.08 -0.10
CA GLN A 164 21.88 -20.45 0.25
C GLN A 164 21.19 -20.96 1.53
N LYS A 165 20.64 -20.07 2.36
CA LYS A 165 19.91 -20.40 3.59
C LYS A 165 18.39 -20.40 3.38
N THR A 166 17.91 -20.05 2.19
CA THR A 166 16.51 -20.19 1.82
C THR A 166 16.23 -21.66 1.54
N VAL A 167 15.27 -22.22 2.25
CA VAL A 167 14.88 -23.63 2.14
C VAL A 167 13.38 -23.77 2.02
N GLU A 168 12.91 -24.83 1.39
CA GLU A 168 11.50 -25.14 1.35
C GLU A 168 11.00 -25.53 2.74
N ARG A 169 9.91 -24.89 3.17
CA ARG A 169 9.20 -25.18 4.42
C ARG A 169 7.69 -25.04 4.23
N ASP A 170 6.94 -25.71 5.11
CA ASP A 170 5.49 -25.57 5.15
C ASP A 170 5.07 -24.19 5.67
N PHE A 171 4.16 -23.55 4.97
CA PHE A 171 3.40 -22.40 5.42
C PHE A 171 1.97 -22.86 5.71
N LYS A 172 1.51 -22.64 6.93
CA LYS A 172 0.19 -23.03 7.42
C LYS A 172 -0.84 -22.02 6.92
N LEU A 173 -1.66 -22.40 5.95
CA LEU A 173 -2.75 -21.54 5.45
C LEU A 173 -3.88 -21.45 6.50
N ASN A 174 -4.16 -22.57 7.15
CA ASN A 174 -5.09 -22.73 8.27
C ASN A 174 -4.68 -23.98 9.08
N GLN A 175 -5.50 -24.40 10.05
CA GLN A 175 -5.21 -25.56 10.90
C GLN A 175 -5.05 -26.89 10.12
N ASN A 176 -5.67 -26.99 8.95
CA ASN A 176 -5.77 -28.25 8.19
C ASN A 176 -4.96 -28.25 6.89
N GLU A 177 -4.56 -27.07 6.42
CA GLU A 177 -3.95 -26.89 5.11
C GLU A 177 -2.60 -26.19 5.20
N LYS A 178 -1.62 -26.76 4.50
CA LYS A 178 -0.27 -26.23 4.40
C LYS A 178 0.16 -26.14 2.95
N LYS A 179 1.06 -25.20 2.67
CA LYS A 179 1.63 -24.97 1.35
C LYS A 179 3.16 -24.91 1.46
N PRO A 180 3.93 -25.64 0.64
CA PRO A 180 5.38 -25.49 0.60
C PRO A 180 5.75 -24.12 0.03
N VAL A 181 6.64 -23.42 0.71
CA VAL A 181 7.12 -22.09 0.35
C VAL A 181 8.64 -22.00 0.47
N GLN A 182 9.27 -21.08 -0.26
CA GLN A 182 10.67 -20.75 -0.07
C GLN A 182 10.83 -19.86 1.16
N MET A 183 11.29 -20.44 2.27
CA MET A 183 11.48 -19.75 3.54
C MET A 183 12.89 -19.22 3.64
N MET A 184 13.05 -17.92 3.64
CA MET A 184 14.32 -17.21 3.86
C MET A 184 14.70 -17.25 5.33
N TYR A 185 15.99 -17.28 5.63
CA TYR A 185 16.51 -17.28 6.99
C TYR A 185 17.63 -16.29 7.15
N GLN A 186 17.60 -15.56 8.26
CA GLN A 186 18.76 -14.82 8.75
C GLN A 186 18.76 -14.76 10.28
N LYS A 187 19.93 -14.52 10.86
CA LYS A 187 20.12 -14.30 12.30
C LYS A 187 20.88 -12.99 12.49
N GLY A 188 20.33 -12.11 13.29
CA GLY A 188 20.95 -10.81 13.53
C GLY A 188 20.28 -10.02 14.64
N PRO A 189 20.78 -8.80 14.89
CA PRO A 189 20.13 -7.85 15.79
C PRO A 189 18.93 -7.22 15.08
N PHE A 190 17.74 -7.47 15.62
CA PHE A 190 16.49 -6.88 15.14
C PHE A 190 15.68 -6.36 16.31
N LYS A 191 14.81 -5.40 16.05
CA LYS A 191 13.83 -4.98 17.03
C LYS A 191 12.65 -5.94 16.99
N LEU A 192 12.39 -6.55 18.13
CA LEU A 192 11.29 -7.47 18.38
C LEU A 192 10.46 -6.96 19.55
N GLY A 193 9.16 -6.99 19.40
CA GLY A 193 8.17 -6.67 20.42
C GLY A 193 7.12 -7.76 20.56
N TYR A 194 6.34 -7.69 21.64
CA TYR A 194 5.26 -8.64 21.93
C TYR A 194 3.99 -7.88 22.27
N ILE A 195 2.89 -8.27 21.66
CA ILE A 195 1.54 -7.85 22.02
C ILE A 195 0.98 -8.93 22.94
N GLU A 196 1.31 -8.85 24.23
CA GLU A 196 1.05 -9.91 25.21
C GLU A 196 -0.43 -10.34 25.27
N GLU A 197 -1.34 -9.36 25.22
CA GLU A 197 -2.80 -9.60 25.25
C GLU A 197 -3.30 -10.43 24.07
N LYS A 198 -2.54 -10.47 22.98
CA LYS A 198 -2.88 -11.16 21.73
C LYS A 198 -1.96 -12.33 21.43
N GLY A 199 -0.94 -12.56 22.25
CA GLY A 199 0.09 -13.54 21.99
C GLY A 199 0.87 -13.30 20.69
N ALA A 200 0.85 -12.08 20.15
CA ALA A 200 1.45 -11.76 18.86
C ALA A 200 2.85 -11.18 18.99
N GLN A 201 3.68 -11.41 17.97
CA GLN A 201 5.01 -10.83 17.83
C GLN A 201 5.00 -9.68 16.83
N VAL A 202 5.85 -8.68 17.06
CA VAL A 202 6.06 -7.53 16.16
C VAL A 202 7.54 -7.46 15.81
N LEU A 203 7.88 -7.59 14.53
CA LEU A 203 9.27 -7.53 14.04
C LEU A 203 9.47 -6.30 13.16
N GLU A 204 10.57 -5.57 13.36
CA GLU A 204 11.04 -4.51 12.45
C GLU A 204 12.20 -5.02 11.59
N LEU A 205 12.00 -5.02 10.27
CA LEU A 205 13.03 -5.28 9.25
C LEU A 205 13.38 -3.98 8.54
N PRO A 206 14.54 -3.35 8.83
CA PRO A 206 14.92 -2.10 8.18
C PRO A 206 15.38 -2.34 6.74
N TYR A 207 15.00 -1.43 5.85
CA TYR A 207 15.60 -1.31 4.53
C TYR A 207 16.90 -0.51 4.58
N ALA A 208 17.70 -0.62 3.53
CA ALA A 208 18.95 0.13 3.38
C ALA A 208 18.73 1.63 3.63
N GLN A 209 19.70 2.27 4.26
CA GLN A 209 19.62 3.65 4.76
C GLN A 209 18.66 3.89 5.93
N LYS A 210 17.90 2.90 6.40
CA LYS A 210 17.00 2.94 7.59
C LYS A 210 15.91 4.01 7.56
N SER A 211 15.70 4.65 6.41
CA SER A 211 14.56 5.58 6.25
C SER A 211 13.21 4.87 6.15
N LEU A 212 13.25 3.60 5.74
CA LEU A 212 12.07 2.73 5.64
C LEU A 212 12.29 1.45 6.45
N SER A 213 11.20 0.91 6.98
CA SER A 213 11.17 -0.41 7.61
C SER A 213 9.90 -1.17 7.23
N MET A 214 10.01 -2.49 7.07
CA MET A 214 8.85 -3.37 7.09
C MET A 214 8.59 -3.78 8.53
N ILE A 215 7.37 -3.55 9.00
CA ILE A 215 6.88 -4.01 10.30
C ILE A 215 5.96 -5.18 10.04
N ILE A 216 6.21 -6.30 10.71
CA ILE A 216 5.40 -7.53 10.59
C ILE A 216 4.71 -7.79 11.92
N LEU A 217 3.40 -7.97 11.87
CA LEU A 217 2.56 -8.37 13.01
C LEU A 217 2.19 -9.84 12.80
N LEU A 218 2.80 -10.71 13.58
CA LEU A 218 2.62 -12.16 13.50
C LEU A 218 1.76 -12.62 14.69
N PRO A 219 0.54 -13.14 14.47
CA PRO A 219 -0.26 -13.70 15.55
C PRO A 219 0.47 -14.86 16.23
N GLY A 220 0.09 -15.21 17.45
CA GLY A 220 0.53 -16.45 18.09
C GLY A 220 -0.04 -17.68 17.41
N ASP A 221 0.43 -18.86 17.82
CA ASP A 221 -0.05 -20.14 17.27
C ASP A 221 -1.58 -20.24 17.33
N MET A 222 -2.19 -20.77 16.27
CA MET A 222 -3.63 -20.94 16.06
C MET A 222 -4.25 -21.99 17.02
N ALA A 223 -4.15 -21.75 18.34
CA ALA A 223 -4.53 -22.74 19.35
C ALA A 223 -6.04 -22.79 19.68
N ASP A 224 -6.80 -21.77 19.27
CA ASP A 224 -8.19 -21.56 19.77
C ASP A 224 -9.30 -21.70 18.73
N GLY A 225 -9.01 -22.29 17.56
CA GLY A 225 -10.01 -22.56 16.53
C GLY A 225 -10.27 -21.38 15.58
N SER A 226 -9.56 -20.26 15.71
CA SER A 226 -9.57 -19.21 14.69
C SER A 226 -8.87 -19.68 13.40
N THR A 227 -9.34 -19.23 12.26
CA THR A 227 -8.79 -19.65 10.96
C THR A 227 -7.36 -19.14 10.73
N SER A 228 -7.02 -17.96 11.22
CA SER A 228 -5.71 -17.34 10.98
C SER A 228 -5.06 -16.67 12.19
N GLY A 229 -5.78 -16.51 13.31
CA GLY A 229 -5.31 -15.71 14.48
C GLY A 229 -5.25 -14.20 14.23
N LEU A 230 -5.43 -13.75 12.99
CA LEU A 230 -5.36 -12.32 12.60
C LEU A 230 -6.51 -11.49 13.15
N GLU A 231 -7.71 -12.08 13.29
CA GLU A 231 -8.93 -11.40 13.75
C GLU A 231 -8.74 -10.70 15.09
N GLN A 232 -7.95 -11.29 15.99
CA GLN A 232 -7.67 -10.70 17.30
C GLN A 232 -6.81 -9.44 17.20
N ILE A 233 -5.86 -9.39 16.24
CA ILE A 233 -5.06 -8.20 15.96
C ILE A 233 -5.93 -7.19 15.23
N GLU A 234 -6.61 -7.60 14.16
CA GLU A 234 -7.45 -6.76 13.29
C GLU A 234 -8.52 -6.01 14.08
N SER A 235 -9.20 -6.69 15.00
CA SER A 235 -10.26 -6.09 15.84
C SER A 235 -9.78 -4.99 16.79
N THR A 236 -8.47 -4.90 17.03
CA THR A 236 -7.85 -3.93 17.94
C THR A 236 -6.93 -2.93 17.24
N MET A 237 -6.85 -3.00 15.90
CA MET A 237 -6.04 -2.04 15.14
C MET A 237 -6.65 -0.63 15.21
N THR A 238 -5.95 0.27 15.88
CA THR A 238 -6.16 1.70 15.87
C THR A 238 -4.85 2.40 15.53
N TYR A 239 -4.89 3.69 15.21
CA TYR A 239 -3.67 4.48 15.04
C TYR A 239 -2.76 4.34 16.26
N GLU A 240 -3.32 4.53 17.45
CA GLU A 240 -2.59 4.47 18.72
C GLU A 240 -1.91 3.13 18.91
N ASN A 241 -2.64 2.04 18.69
CA ASN A 241 -2.12 0.69 18.88
C ASN A 241 -1.02 0.36 17.87
N LEU A 242 -1.21 0.68 16.59
CA LEU A 242 -0.17 0.43 15.57
C LEU A 242 1.11 1.21 15.86
N MET A 243 0.99 2.49 16.25
CA MET A 243 2.14 3.32 16.59
C MET A 243 2.83 2.83 17.87
N LEU A 244 2.05 2.40 18.87
CA LEU A 244 2.57 1.85 20.11
C LEU A 244 3.33 0.54 19.86
N TRP A 245 2.73 -0.42 19.17
CA TRP A 245 3.33 -1.72 18.87
C TRP A 245 4.63 -1.62 18.07
N ALA A 246 4.72 -0.63 17.18
CA ALA A 246 5.90 -0.36 16.36
C ALA A 246 6.85 0.70 16.96
N SER A 247 6.67 1.07 18.22
CA SER A 247 7.49 2.07 18.90
C SER A 247 8.75 1.47 19.55
N SER A 248 9.74 2.32 19.80
CA SER A 248 10.92 1.95 20.58
C SER A 248 10.64 1.64 22.05
N GLU A 249 9.46 1.94 22.55
CA GLU A 249 9.02 1.60 23.90
C GLU A 249 8.56 0.15 24.00
N HIS A 250 8.04 -0.42 22.89
CA HIS A 250 7.53 -1.80 22.82
C HIS A 250 8.47 -2.77 22.11
N MET A 251 9.39 -2.26 21.29
CA MET A 251 10.31 -3.09 20.50
C MET A 251 11.74 -2.89 21.00
N PHE A 252 12.39 -3.98 21.39
CA PHE A 252 13.76 -3.96 21.88
C PHE A 252 14.68 -4.68 20.90
N GLU A 253 15.89 -4.13 20.73
CA GLU A 253 16.91 -4.79 19.90
C GLU A 253 17.43 -6.04 20.62
N THR A 254 17.24 -7.19 20.00
CA THR A 254 17.69 -8.49 20.48
C THR A 254 18.22 -9.34 19.32
N THR A 255 18.89 -10.47 19.63
CA THR A 255 19.29 -11.40 18.59
C THR A 255 18.10 -12.27 18.19
N VAL A 256 17.68 -12.16 16.94
CA VAL A 256 16.51 -12.86 16.41
C VAL A 256 16.91 -13.78 15.25
N GLU A 257 16.45 -15.02 15.28
CA GLU A 257 16.39 -15.90 14.11
C GLU A 257 15.09 -15.63 13.36
N VAL A 258 15.21 -15.01 12.19
CA VAL A 258 14.08 -14.59 11.37
C VAL A 258 13.86 -15.59 10.25
N TYR A 259 12.66 -16.15 10.17
CA TYR A 259 12.16 -16.96 9.08
C TYR A 259 11.02 -16.23 8.40
N LEU A 260 11.19 -15.84 7.13
CA LEU A 260 10.23 -15.08 6.35
C LEU A 260 10.04 -15.73 4.97
N PRO A 261 8.83 -16.05 4.52
CA PRO A 261 8.64 -16.60 3.19
C PRO A 261 9.01 -15.59 2.11
N ARG A 262 9.52 -16.06 0.95
CA ARG A 262 9.45 -15.27 -0.28
C ARG A 262 8.00 -15.13 -0.67
N PHE A 263 7.58 -13.93 -1.01
CA PHE A 263 6.23 -13.71 -1.50
C PHE A 263 6.13 -12.58 -2.51
N LYS A 264 5.08 -12.63 -3.29
CA LYS A 264 4.71 -11.63 -4.26
C LYS A 264 3.23 -11.33 -4.12
N LEU A 265 2.90 -10.07 -3.87
CA LEU A 265 1.53 -9.61 -3.74
C LEU A 265 1.19 -8.60 -4.82
N GLU A 266 0.03 -8.79 -5.41
CA GLU A 266 -0.60 -7.83 -6.32
C GLU A 266 -1.98 -7.47 -5.79
N GLY A 267 -2.22 -6.20 -5.54
CA GLY A 267 -3.53 -5.65 -5.23
C GLY A 267 -4.10 -4.91 -6.43
N THR A 268 -5.34 -5.16 -6.79
CA THR A 268 -6.07 -4.39 -7.80
C THR A 268 -7.45 -4.09 -7.27
N PHE A 269 -7.75 -2.82 -7.07
CA PHE A 269 -9.00 -2.38 -6.45
C PHE A 269 -9.67 -1.30 -7.30
N ASN A 270 -10.95 -1.49 -7.59
CA ASN A 270 -11.83 -0.39 -7.94
C ASN A 270 -12.37 0.19 -6.63
N LEU A 271 -11.95 1.40 -6.30
CA LEU A 271 -12.23 2.01 -5.01
C LEU A 271 -13.57 2.76 -4.97
N ASN A 272 -14.35 2.79 -6.04
CA ASN A 272 -15.58 3.58 -6.12
C ASN A 272 -16.55 3.29 -4.97
N GLU A 273 -16.92 2.01 -4.78
CA GLU A 273 -17.86 1.59 -3.74
C GLU A 273 -17.31 1.89 -2.34
N VAL A 274 -16.06 1.55 -2.11
CA VAL A 274 -15.40 1.76 -0.82
C VAL A 274 -15.35 3.25 -0.46
N LEU A 275 -14.96 4.12 -1.40
CA LEU A 275 -14.92 5.57 -1.18
C LEU A 275 -16.31 6.17 -0.97
N GLN A 276 -17.33 5.65 -1.66
CA GLN A 276 -18.72 6.04 -1.43
C GLN A 276 -19.19 5.65 -0.02
N GLU A 277 -18.88 4.44 0.43
CA GLU A 277 -19.17 3.99 1.81
C GLU A 277 -18.42 4.80 2.87
N MET A 278 -17.25 5.35 2.54
CA MET A 278 -16.48 6.24 3.41
C MET A 278 -17.04 7.68 3.40
N GLY A 279 -17.97 8.01 2.50
CA GLY A 279 -18.66 9.30 2.47
C GLY A 279 -18.40 10.16 1.24
N MET A 280 -17.59 9.72 0.27
CA MET A 280 -17.36 10.41 -1.00
C MET A 280 -18.44 10.04 -2.02
N THR A 281 -19.63 10.59 -1.93
CA THR A 281 -20.77 10.23 -2.79
C THR A 281 -20.96 11.17 -3.98
N ASP A 282 -20.76 12.47 -3.78
CA ASP A 282 -21.11 13.49 -4.77
C ASP A 282 -20.23 13.42 -6.01
N ILE A 283 -18.94 13.13 -5.84
CA ILE A 283 -17.98 13.06 -6.95
C ILE A 283 -18.30 11.96 -7.98
N PHE A 284 -19.01 10.92 -7.56
CA PHE A 284 -19.45 9.81 -8.41
C PHE A 284 -20.87 10.01 -8.97
N THR A 285 -21.53 11.12 -8.63
CA THR A 285 -22.92 11.41 -9.03
C THR A 285 -22.96 12.58 -9.99
N GLU A 286 -23.37 12.35 -11.25
CA GLU A 286 -23.33 13.36 -12.31
C GLU A 286 -24.07 14.67 -11.95
N SER A 287 -25.20 14.57 -11.25
CA SER A 287 -25.98 15.74 -10.85
C SER A 287 -25.43 16.51 -9.65
N LYS A 288 -24.42 15.97 -8.95
CA LYS A 288 -23.89 16.52 -7.69
C LYS A 288 -22.41 16.87 -7.77
N ALA A 289 -21.64 16.18 -8.63
CA ALA A 289 -20.23 16.38 -8.77
C ALA A 289 -19.89 17.82 -9.19
N ASP A 290 -19.01 18.46 -8.43
CA ASP A 290 -18.47 19.78 -8.76
C ASP A 290 -16.95 19.69 -8.93
N LEU A 291 -16.53 19.44 -10.17
CA LEU A 291 -15.13 19.44 -10.63
C LEU A 291 -14.81 20.70 -11.45
N SER A 292 -15.51 21.80 -11.14
CA SER A 292 -15.39 23.06 -11.88
C SER A 292 -14.05 23.77 -11.71
N ALA A 293 -13.19 23.38 -10.76
CA ALA A 293 -11.82 23.86 -10.72
C ALA A 293 -10.91 23.10 -11.71
N MET A 294 -11.23 21.85 -12.05
CA MET A 294 -10.49 21.03 -13.00
C MET A 294 -10.83 21.38 -14.46
N SER A 295 -12.11 21.47 -14.80
CA SER A 295 -12.58 21.63 -16.19
C SER A 295 -13.70 22.66 -16.31
N PHE A 296 -13.90 23.14 -17.54
CA PHE A 296 -15.05 23.98 -17.90
C PHE A 296 -16.33 23.16 -18.17
N ALA A 297 -16.21 21.85 -18.33
CA ALA A 297 -17.34 20.96 -18.52
C ALA A 297 -18.13 20.80 -17.22
N LYS A 298 -19.44 21.04 -17.28
CA LYS A 298 -20.33 20.97 -16.10
C LYS A 298 -20.76 19.55 -15.72
N SER A 299 -20.54 18.57 -16.59
CA SER A 299 -20.97 17.17 -16.41
C SER A 299 -19.82 16.23 -16.05
N LEU A 300 -18.64 16.75 -15.67
CA LEU A 300 -17.53 15.91 -15.33
C LEU A 300 -17.78 15.20 -14.00
N VAL A 301 -17.66 13.88 -14.00
CA VAL A 301 -17.85 12.99 -12.85
C VAL A 301 -16.74 11.95 -12.83
N LEU A 302 -16.30 11.57 -11.65
CA LEU A 302 -15.29 10.53 -11.49
C LEU A 302 -15.93 9.15 -11.74
N SER A 303 -15.58 8.53 -12.84
CA SER A 303 -16.16 7.25 -13.25
C SER A 303 -15.49 6.07 -12.58
N ASN A 304 -14.17 6.09 -12.50
CA ASN A 304 -13.38 5.02 -11.87
C ASN A 304 -12.19 5.57 -11.09
N VAL A 305 -11.95 4.96 -9.94
CA VAL A 305 -10.71 5.09 -9.16
C VAL A 305 -10.07 3.71 -9.07
N ILE A 306 -9.00 3.51 -9.81
CA ILE A 306 -8.31 2.22 -9.85
C ILE A 306 -6.97 2.34 -9.14
N HIS A 307 -6.80 1.52 -8.13
CA HIS A 307 -5.53 1.35 -7.42
C HIS A 307 -4.91 0.00 -7.75
N LYS A 308 -3.67 0.02 -8.20
CA LYS A 308 -2.86 -1.18 -8.46
C LYS A 308 -1.56 -1.11 -7.68
N THR A 309 -1.32 -2.14 -6.89
CA THR A 309 -0.13 -2.27 -6.05
C THR A 309 0.61 -3.55 -6.36
N TYR A 310 1.94 -3.48 -6.38
CA TYR A 310 2.82 -4.62 -6.52
C TYR A 310 3.90 -4.57 -5.45
N VAL A 311 4.02 -5.62 -4.65
CA VAL A 311 5.06 -5.81 -3.63
C VAL A 311 5.67 -7.20 -3.80
N GLU A 312 6.98 -7.28 -3.96
CA GLU A 312 7.71 -8.54 -4.06
C GLU A 312 8.82 -8.57 -3.00
N VAL A 313 8.77 -9.55 -2.12
CA VAL A 313 9.73 -9.75 -1.02
C VAL A 313 10.60 -10.96 -1.30
N ASN A 314 11.91 -10.75 -1.33
CA ASN A 314 12.93 -11.77 -1.54
C ASN A 314 14.18 -11.49 -0.69
N GLU A 315 15.25 -12.23 -0.88
CA GLU A 315 16.49 -12.15 -0.09
C GLU A 315 17.21 -10.81 -0.17
N GLU A 316 17.11 -10.15 -1.32
CA GLU A 316 17.72 -8.84 -1.56
C GLU A 316 16.95 -7.70 -0.88
N GLY A 317 15.67 -7.91 -0.65
CA GLY A 317 14.71 -6.91 -0.19
C GLY A 317 13.43 -6.96 -1.00
N THR A 318 12.91 -5.81 -1.34
CA THR A 318 11.84 -5.68 -2.31
C THR A 318 12.50 -5.25 -3.63
N VAL A 319 12.84 -6.25 -4.47
CA VAL A 319 13.58 -6.20 -5.76
C VAL A 319 15.02 -5.67 -5.72
N ALA A 320 15.92 -6.45 -6.30
CA ALA A 320 17.37 -6.47 -6.10
C ALA A 320 18.16 -5.21 -6.55
N ALA A 321 19.15 -4.85 -5.71
CA ALA A 321 20.36 -4.14 -6.09
C ALA A 321 21.55 -4.69 -5.27
N ALA A 322 22.64 -5.03 -5.93
CA ALA A 322 23.78 -5.70 -5.32
C ALA A 322 24.57 -4.83 -4.32
N GLY A 323 24.84 -5.37 -3.13
CA GLY A 323 25.70 -4.77 -2.14
C GLY A 323 26.06 -5.77 -1.03
N THR A 324 27.34 -5.90 -0.69
CA THR A 324 27.87 -6.80 0.35
C THR A 324 28.04 -6.06 1.68
N GLY A 325 27.44 -6.56 2.76
CA GLY A 325 27.60 -6.04 4.12
C GLY A 325 28.28 -7.06 5.05
N ALA A 326 29.22 -6.63 5.88
CA ALA A 326 29.95 -7.44 6.84
C ALA A 326 29.30 -7.36 8.23
N VAL A 327 29.09 -8.50 8.88
CA VAL A 327 28.51 -8.62 10.22
C VAL A 327 29.63 -8.65 11.28
N VAL A 328 29.55 -7.76 12.27
CA VAL A 328 30.43 -7.76 13.45
C VAL A 328 29.72 -8.48 14.61
N VAL A 329 30.24 -9.65 15.00
CA VAL A 329 29.69 -10.47 16.09
C VAL A 329 30.23 -10.00 17.44
N ARG A 330 29.37 -9.54 18.35
CA ARG A 330 29.72 -9.38 19.79
C ARG A 330 29.57 -10.70 20.53
N ARG A 331 30.59 -11.05 21.30
CA ARG A 331 30.64 -12.25 22.16
C ARG A 331 29.95 -11.97 23.49
N SER A 332 28.70 -12.27 23.62
CA SER A 332 28.03 -12.80 24.82
C SER A 332 26.90 -13.67 24.28
N LEU A 333 26.52 -14.75 25.00
CA LEU A 333 25.36 -15.57 24.61
C LEU A 333 24.08 -14.83 25.01
N PRO A 334 23.49 -13.97 24.14
CA PRO A 334 22.16 -13.46 24.38
C PRO A 334 21.19 -14.60 24.15
N LEU A 335 20.10 -14.61 24.89
CA LEU A 335 18.90 -15.38 24.53
C LEU A 335 18.60 -15.06 23.08
N THR A 336 18.53 -16.10 22.24
CA THR A 336 18.17 -15.94 20.83
C THR A 336 16.67 -16.13 20.72
N GLU A 337 15.99 -15.10 20.27
CA GLU A 337 14.55 -15.15 19.99
C GLU A 337 14.30 -15.73 18.60
N VAL A 338 13.12 -16.31 18.37
CA VAL A 338 12.72 -16.88 17.09
C VAL A 338 11.47 -16.15 16.58
N PHE A 339 11.55 -15.64 15.37
CA PHE A 339 10.42 -15.08 14.63
C PHE A 339 10.17 -15.96 13.40
N MET A 340 9.10 -16.76 13.45
CA MET A 340 8.76 -17.75 12.43
C MET A 340 7.47 -17.37 11.70
N ALA A 341 7.58 -16.63 10.59
CA ALA A 341 6.43 -16.23 9.77
C ALA A 341 5.98 -17.40 8.86
N ASP A 342 5.51 -18.49 9.46
CA ASP A 342 5.05 -19.71 8.79
C ASP A 342 3.52 -19.86 8.72
N HIS A 343 2.79 -18.78 9.00
CA HIS A 343 1.33 -18.68 8.96
C HIS A 343 0.90 -17.25 8.64
N PRO A 344 -0.41 -16.97 8.39
CA PRO A 344 -0.87 -15.65 8.00
C PRO A 344 -0.45 -14.52 8.93
N PHE A 345 -0.03 -13.39 8.34
CA PHE A 345 0.41 -12.22 9.09
C PHE A 345 0.02 -10.90 8.40
N LEU A 346 -0.01 -9.83 9.20
CA LEU A 346 -0.11 -8.46 8.70
C LEU A 346 1.27 -7.85 8.56
N PHE A 347 1.43 -6.95 7.61
CA PHE A 347 2.63 -6.15 7.51
C PHE A 347 2.33 -4.74 7.01
N PHE A 348 3.21 -3.81 7.33
CA PHE A 348 3.20 -2.51 6.71
C PHE A 348 4.63 -1.99 6.49
N ILE A 349 4.78 -1.19 5.44
CA ILE A 349 6.04 -0.50 5.15
C ILE A 349 5.87 0.94 5.64
N ARG A 350 6.77 1.33 6.55
CA ARG A 350 6.74 2.62 7.23
C ARG A 350 7.90 3.50 6.81
N HIS A 351 7.63 4.77 6.59
CA HIS A 351 8.65 5.82 6.55
C HIS A 351 9.00 6.22 7.99
N ASN A 352 10.20 5.86 8.44
CA ASN A 352 10.61 5.98 9.84
C ASN A 352 10.65 7.41 10.36
N PRO A 353 11.18 8.42 9.60
CA PRO A 353 11.24 9.79 10.08
C PRO A 353 9.88 10.43 10.33
N SER A 354 8.82 10.07 9.59
CA SER A 354 7.47 10.62 9.73
C SER A 354 6.46 9.64 10.34
N ASN A 355 6.85 8.40 10.62
CA ASN A 355 5.97 7.31 11.04
C ASN A 355 4.77 7.05 10.10
N THR A 356 4.89 7.43 8.82
CA THR A 356 3.81 7.30 7.84
C THR A 356 3.79 5.91 7.22
N ILE A 357 2.62 5.29 7.15
CA ILE A 357 2.41 4.01 6.47
C ILE A 357 2.34 4.24 4.96
N LEU A 358 3.31 3.67 4.24
CA LEU A 358 3.38 3.75 2.77
C LEU A 358 2.63 2.60 2.11
N PHE A 359 2.73 1.40 2.67
CA PHE A 359 2.04 0.19 2.23
C PHE A 359 1.49 -0.54 3.43
N PHE A 360 0.34 -1.14 3.25
CA PHE A 360 -0.28 -2.03 4.21
C PHE A 360 -0.73 -3.31 3.52
N GLY A 361 -0.55 -4.45 4.18
CA GLY A 361 -0.92 -5.73 3.60
C GLY A 361 -1.18 -6.82 4.61
N ARG A 362 -1.89 -7.84 4.12
CA ARG A 362 -2.12 -9.12 4.76
C ARG A 362 -1.63 -10.22 3.83
N LEU A 363 -0.81 -11.10 4.35
CA LEU A 363 -0.38 -12.33 3.66
C LEU A 363 -1.10 -13.51 4.28
N CYS A 364 -2.01 -14.13 3.54
CA CYS A 364 -2.66 -15.39 3.91
C CYS A 364 -2.03 -16.59 3.18
N SER A 365 -1.51 -16.36 1.97
CA SER A 365 -0.83 -17.38 1.16
C SER A 365 0.29 -16.75 0.36
N PRO A 366 1.56 -17.12 0.59
CA PRO A 366 2.72 -16.67 -0.19
C PRO A 366 2.69 -17.08 -1.64
#